data_794d3ad256c199b8905430ccd383afca
#
_entry.id   794d3ad256c199b8905430ccd383afca
#
_cell.length_a   1.000
_cell.length_b   1.000
_cell.length_c   1.000
_cell.angle_alpha   90.00
_cell.angle_beta   90.00
_cell.angle_gamma   90.00
#
_symmetry.space_group_name_H-M   'P 1'
#
loop_
_entity.id
_entity.type
_entity.pdbx_description
1 polymer ?
#
loop_
_entity_poly.entity_id
_entity_poly.type
_entity_poly.pdbx_seq_one_letter_code
_entity_poly.pdbx_strand_id
1 'polypeptide(L)'
;MTQFGSESMTASPPIEKVMTLSQSEYAKSIIAFAGQQAGQAAATGEPVVLAVGNGQAVITFAKIDGFSFSGLVELPRARVVIEFKDVCKADADDLLRRFDIAFQRGGG
;
A
#
# COMPACT_ATOMS: atom_id res chain seq x y z
N MET A 1 30.50 -13.88 4.46
CA MET A 1 29.97 -13.57 4.34
C MET A 1 29.16 -13.71 3.82
N THR A 2 28.78 -13.82 3.69
CA THR A 2 28.14 -13.92 3.13
C THR A 2 26.95 -13.63 3.15
N GLN A 3 26.25 -13.62 3.37
CA GLN A 3 25.13 -13.34 3.39
C GLN A 3 24.73 -12.28 2.84
N PHE A 4 25.38 -11.83 2.29
CA PHE A 4 25.07 -10.75 1.77
C PHE A 4 24.35 -10.76 0.57
N GLY A 5 24.44 -11.60 -0.28
CA GLY A 5 23.71 -11.67 -1.51
C GLY A 5 22.24 -11.73 -1.30
N SER A 6 21.83 -12.57 -0.39
CA SER A 6 20.42 -12.70 -0.17
C SER A 6 19.85 -11.44 0.43
N GLU A 7 20.62 -10.74 1.21
CA GLU A 7 20.11 -9.53 1.72
C GLU A 7 19.83 -8.53 0.65
N SER A 8 20.69 -8.41 -0.31
CA SER A 8 20.46 -7.43 -1.35
C SER A 8 19.28 -7.83 -2.22
N MET A 9 18.94 -9.11 -2.31
CA MET A 9 17.81 -9.53 -3.09
C MET A 9 16.50 -9.26 -2.40
N THR A 10 16.49 -9.29 -1.07
CA THR A 10 15.24 -9.16 -0.35
C THR A 10 15.04 -7.79 0.27
N ALA A 11 16.08 -7.02 0.31
CA ALA A 11 16.05 -5.75 1.04
C ALA A 11 15.67 -4.62 0.11
N SER A 12 14.41 -4.52 -0.21
CA SER A 12 13.91 -3.36 -0.93
C SER A 12 13.49 -2.31 0.08
N PRO A 13 13.81 -1.05 -0.16
CA PRO A 13 13.30 -0.03 0.74
C PRO A 13 11.79 0.05 0.64
N PRO A 14 11.12 0.46 1.71
CA PRO A 14 9.67 0.63 1.65
C PRO A 14 9.29 1.64 0.58
N ILE A 15 8.16 1.40 -0.05
CA ILE A 15 7.65 2.30 -1.06
C ILE A 15 6.58 3.15 -0.41
N GLU A 16 6.76 4.45 -0.49
CA GLU A 16 5.88 5.40 0.14
C GLU A 16 5.10 6.14 -0.93
N LYS A 17 3.79 6.19 -0.78
CA LYS A 17 2.92 6.92 -1.71
C LYS A 17 2.04 7.85 -0.90
N VAL A 18 2.04 9.12 -1.28
CA VAL A 18 1.15 10.09 -0.67
C VAL A 18 -0.04 10.27 -1.61
N MET A 19 -1.22 10.05 -1.09
CA MET A 19 -2.42 10.01 -1.89
C MET A 19 -3.51 10.88 -1.30
N THR A 20 -4.38 11.39 -2.17
CA THR A 20 -5.55 12.12 -1.76
C THR A 20 -6.71 11.15 -1.66
N LEU A 21 -6.91 10.59 -0.47
CA LEU A 21 -8.02 9.66 -0.26
C LEU A 21 -8.28 9.51 1.23
N SER A 22 -9.52 9.16 1.54
CA SER A 22 -9.94 8.90 2.92
C SER A 22 -9.69 7.44 3.25
N GLN A 23 -9.85 7.11 4.54
CA GLN A 23 -9.69 5.72 4.97
C GLN A 23 -10.74 4.81 4.33
N SER A 24 -11.97 5.30 4.16
CA SER A 24 -12.98 4.45 3.54
C SER A 24 -12.68 4.21 2.07
N GLU A 25 -12.12 5.19 1.39
CA GLU A 25 -11.69 4.99 0.00
C GLU A 25 -10.53 4.02 -0.08
N TYR A 26 -9.60 4.14 0.88
CA TYR A 26 -8.50 3.21 0.96
C TYR A 26 -9.01 1.78 1.14
N ALA A 27 -9.95 1.58 2.06
CA ALA A 27 -10.49 0.25 2.30
C ALA A 27 -11.18 -0.31 1.07
N LYS A 28 -11.93 0.51 0.35
CA LYS A 28 -12.59 0.06 -0.88
C LYS A 28 -11.57 -0.36 -1.93
N SER A 29 -10.50 0.41 -2.06
CA SER A 29 -9.47 0.07 -3.04
C SER A 29 -8.74 -1.19 -2.64
N ILE A 30 -8.52 -1.39 -1.35
CA ILE A 30 -7.89 -2.63 -0.88
C ILE A 30 -8.79 -3.83 -1.15
N ILE A 31 -10.10 -3.69 -1.01
CA ILE A 31 -11.01 -4.77 -1.36
C ILE A 31 -10.87 -5.14 -2.83
N ALA A 32 -10.84 -4.15 -3.69
CA ALA A 32 -10.68 -4.39 -5.12
C ALA A 32 -9.32 -5.01 -5.45
N PHE A 33 -8.32 -4.66 -4.67
CA PHE A 33 -6.95 -5.11 -4.91
C PHE A 33 -6.70 -6.50 -4.33
N ALA A 34 -7.21 -6.76 -3.13
CA ALA A 34 -6.80 -7.94 -2.37
C ALA A 34 -7.95 -8.69 -1.68
N GLY A 35 -9.18 -8.24 -1.83
CA GLY A 35 -10.34 -8.98 -1.33
C GLY A 35 -10.88 -8.43 -0.01
N GLN A 36 -12.00 -9.03 0.41
CA GLN A 36 -12.76 -8.54 1.56
C GLN A 36 -11.99 -8.59 2.86
N GLN A 37 -11.24 -9.66 3.05
CA GLN A 37 -10.53 -9.84 4.31
C GLN A 37 -9.46 -8.77 4.48
N ALA A 38 -8.74 -8.48 3.41
CA ALA A 38 -7.76 -7.41 3.44
C ALA A 38 -8.44 -6.06 3.66
N GLY A 39 -9.63 -5.89 3.07
CA GLY A 39 -10.37 -4.66 3.23
C GLY A 39 -10.81 -4.42 4.66
N GLN A 40 -11.11 -5.48 5.40
CA GLN A 40 -11.48 -5.34 6.80
C GLN A 40 -10.32 -4.79 7.63
N ALA A 41 -9.13 -5.31 7.41
CA ALA A 41 -7.95 -4.78 8.08
C ALA A 41 -7.75 -3.31 7.71
N ALA A 42 -7.91 -2.99 6.44
CA ALA A 42 -7.74 -1.61 5.97
C ALA A 42 -8.75 -0.69 6.64
N ALA A 43 -9.99 -1.14 6.79
CA ALA A 43 -11.05 -0.32 7.37
C ALA A 43 -10.81 -0.02 8.84
N THR A 44 -10.16 -0.93 9.55
CA THR A 44 -9.88 -0.74 10.97
C THR A 44 -8.54 -0.08 11.25
N GLY A 45 -7.78 0.23 10.19
CA GLY A 45 -6.49 0.86 10.37
C GLY A 45 -5.35 -0.09 10.63
N GLU A 46 -5.59 -1.38 10.52
CA GLU A 46 -4.56 -2.37 10.74
C GLU A 46 -3.73 -2.58 9.49
N PRO A 47 -2.48 -3.02 9.63
CA PRO A 47 -1.68 -3.33 8.45
C PRO A 47 -2.32 -4.43 7.62
N VAL A 48 -2.21 -4.31 6.31
CA VAL A 48 -2.70 -5.31 5.38
C VAL A 48 -1.50 -6.19 5.00
N VAL A 49 -1.59 -7.47 5.31
CA VAL A 49 -0.50 -8.41 5.04
C VAL A 49 -0.95 -9.37 3.96
N LEU A 50 -0.18 -9.44 2.89
CA LEU A 50 -0.51 -10.25 1.72
C LEU A 50 0.63 -11.20 1.40
N ALA A 51 0.28 -12.43 1.03
CA ALA A 51 1.28 -13.37 0.55
C ALA A 51 1.65 -13.00 -0.88
N VAL A 52 2.94 -12.94 -1.17
CA VAL A 52 3.43 -12.59 -2.49
C VAL A 52 4.58 -13.53 -2.81
N GLY A 53 4.37 -14.45 -3.75
CA GLY A 53 5.39 -15.43 -4.05
C GLY A 53 5.74 -16.21 -2.79
N ASN A 54 7.01 -16.23 -2.44
CA ASN A 54 7.47 -16.90 -1.24
C ASN A 54 7.57 -15.97 -0.03
N GLY A 55 7.22 -14.73 -0.21
CA GLY A 55 7.32 -13.75 0.85
C GLY A 55 6.00 -13.08 1.14
N GLN A 56 6.07 -11.83 1.55
CA GLN A 56 4.85 -11.09 1.88
C GLN A 56 5.03 -9.61 1.64
N ALA A 57 3.91 -8.94 1.47
CA ALA A 57 3.86 -7.49 1.39
C ALA A 57 3.03 -6.99 2.56
N VAL A 58 3.47 -5.89 3.16
CA VAL A 58 2.74 -5.27 4.26
C VAL A 58 2.42 -3.84 3.84
N ILE A 59 1.14 -3.50 3.86
CA ILE A 59 0.67 -2.19 3.44
C ILE A 59 0.09 -1.49 4.66
N THR A 60 0.58 -0.31 4.95
CA THR A 60 0.09 0.48 6.07
C THR A 60 -0.43 1.81 5.58
N PHE A 61 -1.43 2.31 6.27
CA PHE A 61 -2.11 3.56 5.94
C PHE A 61 -1.96 4.50 7.13
N ALA A 62 -1.55 5.71 6.85
CA ALA A 62 -1.45 6.74 7.87
C ALA A 62 -2.08 8.01 7.35
N LYS A 63 -3.10 8.48 8.06
CA LYS A 63 -3.73 9.75 7.71
C LYS A 63 -2.75 10.88 8.02
N ILE A 64 -2.60 11.80 7.08
CA ILE A 64 -1.75 12.97 7.28
C ILE A 64 -2.60 14.21 7.09
N ASP A 65 -2.00 15.36 7.31
CA ASP A 65 -2.74 16.61 7.21
C ASP A 65 -3.37 16.75 5.84
N GLY A 66 -4.62 17.16 5.83
CA GLY A 66 -5.36 17.32 4.60
C GLY A 66 -4.86 18.48 3.78
N PHE A 67 -5.42 18.58 2.59
CA PHE A 67 -5.06 19.59 1.64
C PHE A 67 -6.26 20.51 1.47
N SER A 68 -6.05 21.80 1.64
CA SER A 68 -7.13 22.77 1.67
C SER A 68 -7.05 23.69 0.48
N PHE A 69 -8.21 23.88 -0.20
CA PHE A 69 -8.31 24.85 -1.27
C PHE A 69 -9.04 26.07 -0.75
N SER A 70 -8.39 27.19 -0.74
CA SER A 70 -9.02 28.46 -0.38
C SER A 70 -9.74 28.44 0.95
N GLY A 71 -9.37 27.51 1.80
CA GLY A 71 -10.02 27.40 3.10
C GLY A 71 -11.45 26.89 3.07
N LEU A 72 -11.97 26.55 1.90
CA LEU A 72 -13.36 26.12 1.79
C LEU A 72 -13.51 24.62 1.68
N VAL A 73 -12.57 23.96 1.03
CA VAL A 73 -12.65 22.52 0.80
C VAL A 73 -11.37 21.89 1.31
N GLU A 74 -11.53 20.87 2.13
CA GLU A 74 -10.37 20.12 2.62
C GLU A 74 -10.43 18.72 2.04
N LEU A 75 -9.36 18.32 1.40
CA LEU A 75 -9.26 16.98 0.82
C LEU A 75 -8.43 16.09 1.73
N PRO A 76 -8.89 14.88 1.99
CA PRO A 76 -8.13 13.98 2.85
C PRO A 76 -6.85 13.53 2.16
N ARG A 77 -5.80 13.38 2.93
CA ARG A 77 -4.52 12.88 2.41
C ARG A 77 -4.02 11.79 3.31
N ALA A 78 -3.29 10.87 2.72
CA ALA A 78 -2.75 9.76 3.46
C ALA A 78 -1.41 9.33 2.89
N ARG A 79 -0.60 8.77 3.77
CA ARG A 79 0.65 8.13 3.37
C ARG A 79 0.44 6.63 3.42
N VAL A 80 0.64 5.98 2.29
CA VAL A 80 0.51 4.54 2.19
C VAL A 80 1.90 3.97 1.97
N VAL A 81 2.32 3.06 2.84
CA VAL A 81 3.65 2.48 2.78
C VAL A 81 3.52 1.00 2.47
N ILE A 82 4.27 0.53 1.48
CA ILE A 82 4.28 -0.86 1.08
C ILE A 82 5.67 -1.41 1.33
N GLU A 83 5.76 -2.43 2.19
CA GLU A 83 7.01 -3.10 2.49
C GLU A 83 6.96 -4.51 1.99
N PHE A 84 8.06 -4.96 1.38
CA PHE A 84 8.16 -6.33 0.90
C PHE A 84 9.17 -7.09 1.73
N LYS A 85 8.84 -8.35 2.03
CA LYS A 85 9.75 -9.26 2.72
C LYS A 85 9.88 -10.52 1.90
N ASP A 86 11.11 -10.83 1.51
CA ASP A 86 11.42 -12.07 0.77
C ASP A 86 10.65 -12.15 -0.54
N VAL A 87 10.52 -11.02 -1.23
CA VAL A 87 9.77 -10.93 -2.49
C VAL A 87 10.75 -10.53 -3.57
N CYS A 88 10.77 -11.26 -4.68
CA CYS A 88 11.65 -10.91 -5.79
C CYS A 88 11.11 -9.68 -6.52
N LYS A 89 11.99 -9.07 -7.30
CA LYS A 89 11.64 -7.82 -7.96
C LYS A 89 10.45 -7.99 -8.90
N ALA A 90 10.39 -9.09 -9.63
CA ALA A 90 9.31 -9.31 -10.58
C ALA A 90 7.95 -9.36 -9.88
N ASP A 91 7.90 -10.07 -8.74
CA ASP A 91 6.65 -10.16 -7.98
C ASP A 91 6.29 -8.83 -7.35
N ALA A 92 7.29 -8.09 -6.86
CA ALA A 92 7.05 -6.77 -6.30
C ALA A 92 6.51 -5.82 -7.35
N ASP A 93 7.11 -5.82 -8.54
CA ASP A 93 6.67 -4.95 -9.62
C ASP A 93 5.25 -5.28 -10.05
N ASP A 94 4.92 -6.56 -10.09
CA ASP A 94 3.57 -6.98 -10.46
C ASP A 94 2.55 -6.52 -9.42
N LEU A 95 2.88 -6.66 -8.16
CA LEU A 95 1.99 -6.21 -7.10
C LEU A 95 1.77 -4.69 -7.19
N LEU A 96 2.84 -3.95 -7.40
CA LEU A 96 2.74 -2.50 -7.48
C LEU A 96 1.89 -2.07 -8.66
N ARG A 97 1.99 -2.78 -9.77
CA ARG A 97 1.17 -2.47 -10.94
C ARG A 97 -0.31 -2.70 -10.63
N ARG A 98 -0.62 -3.83 -10.01
CA ARG A 98 -2.00 -4.13 -9.65
C ARG A 98 -2.53 -3.17 -8.60
N PHE A 99 -1.68 -2.78 -7.66
CA PHE A 99 -2.04 -1.80 -6.65
C PHE A 99 -2.41 -0.47 -7.31
N ASP A 100 -1.57 0.01 -8.21
CA ASP A 100 -1.85 1.28 -8.87
C ASP A 100 -3.14 1.25 -9.65
N ILE A 101 -3.40 0.14 -10.34
CA ILE A 101 -4.64 0.01 -11.10
C ILE A 101 -5.84 0.07 -10.18
N ALA A 102 -5.81 -0.67 -9.08
CA ALA A 102 -6.93 -0.70 -8.15
C ALA A 102 -7.17 0.67 -7.52
N PHE A 103 -6.10 1.37 -7.18
CA PHE A 103 -6.25 2.65 -6.53
C PHE A 103 -6.63 3.75 -7.50
N GLN A 104 -6.23 3.65 -8.74
CA GLN A 104 -6.69 4.61 -9.73
C GLN A 104 -8.18 4.49 -9.97
N ARG A 105 -8.67 3.26 -10.03
CA ARG A 105 -10.07 3.04 -10.33
C ARG A 105 -10.95 3.31 -9.11
N GLY A 106 -10.48 2.92 -7.95
CA GLY A 106 -11.29 3.05 -6.75
C GLY A 106 -11.19 4.42 -6.11
N GLY A 107 -10.02 5.01 -6.19
CA GLY A 107 -9.79 6.28 -5.56
C GLY A 107 -10.19 7.46 -6.39
N GLY A 108 -10.55 7.21 -7.59
CA GLY A 108 -11.05 8.24 -8.45
C GLY A 108 -10.06 9.21 -8.97
#